data_298586b70b7862b0c71709069742bc59
#
_entry.id   298586b70b7862b0c71709069742bc59
#
_cell.length_a   1.000
_cell.length_b   1.000
_cell.length_c   1.000
_cell.angle_alpha   90.00
_cell.angle_beta   90.00
_cell.angle_gamma   90.00
#
_symmetry.space_group_name_H-M   'P 1'
#
loop_
_entity.id
_entity.type
_entity.pdbx_description
1 polymer ?
#
loop_
_entity_poly.entity_id
_entity_poly.type
_entity_poly.pdbx_seq_one_letter_code
_entity_poly.pdbx_strand_id
1 'polypeptide(L)'
;MPKNGSDTGGGASESICIVVSPLIALMKDQVEQLKRRDIPAVAVHAGMRYGEVDRILDNAVFGAYRFIYLSPERLLNPLVRERIKRMKVSLLAVDEAHCISQWGYDFRPSYLEIAAIRDILLPEVPILALTATATSEVVEDIQEKLQFKKKNLFQQDFDRPNLSYIVRKTEDKARKIIEILKKSNGSGIVYVRSRKGTKEISNMIRQHGIGADFYHAGLDFDERTRKQNEWISGKNRIIVATNAFGMGIDKPDVRVVVHLDLPDTLEAYFQEAGRAGRDGGKSYCVLLFNEQDAFSLNLQFKNAFPDLSTIRRVYAAICSYYQLAVGSAEGESFDFDLVDVAQRFSLDPMLVHAALKVLEQDGWFALTESVFSPSTLQSRISAEEIYDFQLKNPEKERVLKGILRLLGGTVFSNPTTFSEQQLATFLKMPLSEIEKILHWLHANQVFEYRKRSDKPQLTFLRPRESQNYLDIDRTRYEFRRKRHEIRLKAALEYAQTPICRSRQLLSYFGQTDITNCGVCDVCVEKKQDVSTDEIERIENKIKLLLRYETLTLHEMADAFGERQREKVLQVVSLMLENSLLIRQKNGKFVLKITPPV
;
A
#
# COMPACT_ATOMS: atom_id res chain seq x y z
N MET A 1 -9.19 -1.59 -34.36
CA MET A 1 -10.66 -1.73 -34.51
C MET A 1 -10.94 -2.33 -35.85
N PRO A 2 -11.47 -3.53 -36.00
CA PRO A 2 -12.07 -4.00 -37.26
C PRO A 2 -13.56 -3.66 -37.26
N LYS A 3 -14.00 -3.30 -38.44
CA LYS A 3 -15.34 -2.85 -38.79
C LYS A 3 -16.38 -3.96 -38.77
N ASN A 4 -17.62 -3.53 -38.53
CA ASN A 4 -18.85 -4.29 -38.56
C ASN A 4 -18.98 -5.31 -39.69
N GLY A 5 -19.27 -6.52 -39.30
CA GLY A 5 -19.94 -7.52 -40.12
C GLY A 5 -21.08 -8.10 -39.30
N SER A 6 -22.29 -7.82 -39.71
CA SER A 6 -23.52 -8.44 -39.23
C SER A 6 -23.46 -9.96 -39.46
N ASP A 7 -23.47 -10.74 -38.39
CA ASP A 7 -23.80 -12.15 -38.49
C ASP A 7 -24.80 -12.54 -37.41
N THR A 8 -25.91 -13.02 -37.87
CA THR A 8 -27.08 -13.47 -37.14
C THR A 8 -26.91 -14.93 -36.72
N GLY A 9 -27.10 -15.24 -35.45
CA GLY A 9 -27.58 -16.54 -35.01
C GLY A 9 -26.54 -17.60 -34.67
N GLY A 10 -26.33 -17.80 -33.42
CA GLY A 10 -25.62 -18.93 -32.81
C GLY A 10 -24.93 -18.51 -31.53
N GLY A 11 -25.47 -18.89 -30.37
CA GLY A 11 -24.91 -18.52 -29.04
C GLY A 11 -23.46 -18.95 -28.90
N ALA A 12 -22.56 -18.14 -29.42
CA ALA A 12 -21.13 -18.26 -29.16
C ALA A 12 -20.90 -17.95 -27.68
N SER A 13 -20.57 -18.95 -26.89
CA SER A 13 -20.07 -18.80 -25.53
C SER A 13 -18.97 -17.75 -25.54
N GLU A 14 -19.30 -16.57 -25.03
CA GLU A 14 -18.42 -15.41 -25.07
C GLU A 14 -17.22 -15.66 -24.18
N SER A 15 -16.02 -15.38 -24.70
CA SER A 15 -14.76 -15.57 -23.94
C SER A 15 -14.63 -14.60 -22.78
N ILE A 16 -13.96 -15.03 -21.71
CA ILE A 16 -13.76 -14.27 -20.48
C ILE A 16 -12.28 -13.94 -20.25
N CYS A 17 -12.01 -12.73 -19.75
CA CYS A 17 -10.72 -12.33 -19.24
C CYS A 17 -10.68 -12.56 -17.71
N ILE A 18 -9.70 -13.31 -17.23
CA ILE A 18 -9.42 -13.44 -15.81
C ILE A 18 -8.39 -12.39 -15.44
N VAL A 19 -8.70 -11.56 -14.43
CA VAL A 19 -7.77 -10.56 -13.87
C VAL A 19 -7.46 -10.93 -12.43
N VAL A 20 -6.18 -11.17 -12.13
CA VAL A 20 -5.71 -11.39 -10.75
C VAL A 20 -5.19 -10.07 -10.21
N SER A 21 -5.75 -9.61 -9.10
CA SER A 21 -5.35 -8.34 -8.46
C SER A 21 -5.30 -8.49 -6.94
N PRO A 22 -4.35 -7.83 -6.25
CA PRO A 22 -4.09 -8.08 -4.82
C PRO A 22 -5.05 -7.34 -3.89
N LEU A 23 -5.83 -6.40 -4.40
CA LEU A 23 -6.62 -5.49 -3.58
C LEU A 23 -8.10 -5.50 -3.95
N ILE A 24 -8.92 -5.83 -2.97
CA ILE A 24 -10.38 -5.88 -3.11
C ILE A 24 -10.95 -4.52 -3.53
N ALA A 25 -10.44 -3.42 -2.96
CA ALA A 25 -10.91 -2.08 -3.28
C ALA A 25 -10.65 -1.72 -4.76
N LEU A 26 -9.44 -2.04 -5.25
CA LEU A 26 -9.07 -1.83 -6.66
C LEU A 26 -9.94 -2.67 -7.61
N MET A 27 -10.14 -3.97 -7.28
CA MET A 27 -11.01 -4.85 -8.07
C MET A 27 -12.44 -4.29 -8.17
N LYS A 28 -13.01 -3.81 -7.05
CA LYS A 28 -14.36 -3.22 -7.04
C LYS A 28 -14.45 -1.97 -7.89
N ASP A 29 -13.47 -1.08 -7.79
CA ASP A 29 -13.42 0.15 -8.58
C ASP A 29 -13.31 -0.14 -10.08
N GLN A 30 -12.40 -1.03 -10.47
CA GLN A 30 -12.24 -1.44 -11.88
C GLN A 30 -13.50 -2.12 -12.43
N VAL A 31 -14.14 -2.99 -11.64
CA VAL A 31 -15.41 -3.62 -12.02
C VAL A 31 -16.52 -2.57 -12.21
N GLU A 32 -16.60 -1.58 -11.34
CA GLU A 32 -17.59 -0.51 -11.46
C GLU A 32 -17.34 0.38 -12.69
N GLN A 33 -16.08 0.69 -12.99
CA GLN A 33 -15.71 1.42 -14.20
C GLN A 33 -16.05 0.65 -15.48
N LEU A 34 -15.84 -0.68 -15.48
CA LEU A 34 -16.25 -1.52 -16.62
C LEU A 34 -17.77 -1.54 -16.78
N LYS A 35 -18.52 -1.68 -15.70
CA LYS A 35 -20.00 -1.64 -15.72
C LYS A 35 -20.54 -0.31 -16.23
N ARG A 36 -19.91 0.82 -15.87
CA ARG A 36 -20.26 2.17 -16.41
C ARG A 36 -20.03 2.28 -17.92
N ARG A 37 -19.25 1.39 -18.52
CA ARG A 37 -18.99 1.28 -19.96
C ARG A 37 -19.80 0.15 -20.62
N ASP A 38 -20.82 -0.36 -19.93
CA ASP A 38 -21.67 -1.47 -20.36
C ASP A 38 -20.89 -2.78 -20.62
N ILE A 39 -19.75 -2.97 -19.93
CA ILE A 39 -18.95 -4.19 -20.01
C ILE A 39 -19.27 -5.06 -18.79
N PRO A 40 -19.85 -6.27 -18.98
CA PRO A 40 -20.16 -7.16 -17.88
C PRO A 40 -18.91 -7.61 -17.13
N ALA A 41 -18.78 -7.25 -15.88
CA ALA A 41 -17.63 -7.56 -15.02
C ALA A 41 -18.07 -7.91 -13.61
N VAL A 42 -17.30 -8.75 -12.93
CA VAL A 42 -17.54 -9.18 -11.56
C VAL A 42 -16.23 -9.37 -10.81
N ALA A 43 -16.24 -9.18 -9.48
CA ALA A 43 -15.11 -9.48 -8.61
C ALA A 43 -15.47 -10.61 -7.64
N VAL A 44 -14.56 -11.56 -7.45
CA VAL A 44 -14.63 -12.64 -6.45
C VAL A 44 -13.43 -12.50 -5.51
N HIS A 45 -13.70 -12.16 -4.28
CA HIS A 45 -12.66 -11.84 -3.29
C HIS A 45 -12.89 -12.51 -1.94
N ALA A 46 -11.92 -12.45 -1.05
CA ALA A 46 -12.06 -12.89 0.33
C ALA A 46 -13.24 -12.18 1.01
N GLY A 47 -13.95 -12.90 1.89
CA GLY A 47 -15.14 -12.40 2.58
C GLY A 47 -16.47 -12.60 1.86
N MET A 48 -16.50 -13.02 0.57
CA MET A 48 -17.72 -13.40 -0.10
C MET A 48 -18.22 -14.79 0.35
N ARG A 49 -19.53 -14.95 0.45
CA ARG A 49 -20.17 -16.21 0.86
C ARG A 49 -19.95 -17.29 -0.20
N TYR A 50 -19.78 -18.54 0.25
CA TYR A 50 -19.57 -19.68 -0.64
C TYR A 50 -20.62 -19.78 -1.74
N GLY A 51 -21.90 -19.74 -1.40
CA GLY A 51 -23.00 -19.84 -2.40
C GLY A 51 -23.07 -18.64 -3.35
N GLU A 52 -22.60 -17.46 -2.94
CA GLU A 52 -22.48 -16.30 -3.83
C GLU A 52 -21.33 -16.49 -4.81
N VAL A 53 -20.18 -16.95 -4.32
CA VAL A 53 -19.00 -17.27 -5.15
C VAL A 53 -19.36 -18.35 -6.18
N ASP A 54 -20.00 -19.44 -5.75
CA ASP A 54 -20.39 -20.55 -6.63
C ASP A 54 -21.34 -20.07 -7.74
N ARG A 55 -22.37 -19.29 -7.38
CA ARG A 55 -23.29 -18.70 -8.38
C ARG A 55 -22.58 -17.78 -9.37
N ILE A 56 -21.64 -16.94 -8.90
CA ILE A 56 -20.90 -16.06 -9.80
C ILE A 56 -20.02 -16.87 -10.75
N LEU A 57 -19.34 -17.89 -10.23
CA LEU A 57 -18.48 -18.75 -11.04
C LEU A 57 -19.29 -19.56 -12.05
N ASP A 58 -20.47 -20.07 -11.67
CA ASP A 58 -21.39 -20.71 -12.60
C ASP A 58 -21.81 -19.76 -13.73
N ASN A 59 -22.26 -18.56 -13.39
CA ASN A 59 -22.63 -17.54 -14.37
C ASN A 59 -21.44 -17.19 -15.30
N ALA A 60 -20.20 -17.19 -14.77
CA ALA A 60 -19.00 -16.96 -15.57
C ALA A 60 -18.74 -18.10 -16.58
N VAL A 61 -18.98 -19.36 -16.19
CA VAL A 61 -18.88 -20.52 -17.10
C VAL A 61 -19.88 -20.40 -18.26
N PHE A 62 -21.09 -19.88 -17.99
CA PHE A 62 -22.13 -19.67 -19.00
C PHE A 62 -22.00 -18.35 -19.79
N GLY A 63 -20.91 -17.59 -19.61
CA GLY A 63 -20.60 -16.41 -20.42
C GLY A 63 -21.31 -15.13 -20.00
N ALA A 64 -21.81 -15.05 -18.77
CA ALA A 64 -22.48 -13.85 -18.25
C ALA A 64 -21.52 -12.66 -18.04
N TYR A 65 -20.21 -12.88 -18.04
CA TYR A 65 -19.21 -11.86 -17.79
C TYR A 65 -18.11 -11.84 -18.83
N ARG A 66 -17.59 -10.65 -19.14
CA ARG A 66 -16.39 -10.44 -19.98
C ARG A 66 -15.11 -10.40 -19.13
N PHE A 67 -15.22 -9.91 -17.90
CA PHE A 67 -14.10 -9.84 -16.95
C PHE A 67 -14.52 -10.44 -15.62
N ILE A 68 -13.65 -11.30 -15.10
CA ILE A 68 -13.72 -11.77 -13.72
C ILE A 68 -12.44 -11.40 -12.99
N TYR A 69 -12.58 -10.63 -11.90
CA TYR A 69 -11.48 -10.26 -11.04
C TYR A 69 -11.39 -11.25 -9.87
N LEU A 70 -10.21 -11.79 -9.63
CA LEU A 70 -9.95 -12.77 -8.58
C LEU A 70 -8.84 -12.26 -7.67
N SER A 71 -9.01 -12.38 -6.36
CA SER A 71 -7.87 -12.24 -5.46
C SER A 71 -6.97 -13.48 -5.56
N PRO A 72 -5.64 -13.35 -5.41
CA PRO A 72 -4.70 -14.47 -5.60
C PRO A 72 -5.00 -15.64 -4.64
N GLU A 73 -5.48 -15.38 -3.43
CA GLU A 73 -5.85 -16.41 -2.45
C GLU A 73 -7.04 -17.28 -2.92
N ARG A 74 -7.90 -16.73 -3.77
CA ARG A 74 -9.04 -17.48 -4.35
C ARG A 74 -8.59 -18.55 -5.35
N LEU A 75 -7.42 -18.40 -5.93
CA LEU A 75 -6.84 -19.38 -6.86
C LEU A 75 -6.41 -20.69 -6.15
N LEU A 76 -6.24 -20.68 -4.83
CA LEU A 76 -6.01 -21.89 -4.03
C LEU A 76 -7.27 -22.74 -3.87
N ASN A 77 -8.46 -22.15 -4.03
CA ASN A 77 -9.73 -22.85 -3.79
C ASN A 77 -10.03 -23.86 -4.92
N PRO A 78 -10.21 -25.14 -4.60
CA PRO A 78 -10.49 -26.18 -5.60
C PRO A 78 -11.73 -25.88 -6.47
N LEU A 79 -12.79 -25.33 -5.88
CA LEU A 79 -14.01 -24.93 -6.62
C LEU A 79 -13.68 -23.89 -7.70
N VAL A 80 -12.89 -22.87 -7.35
CA VAL A 80 -12.49 -21.82 -8.29
C VAL A 80 -11.71 -22.41 -9.46
N ARG A 81 -10.74 -23.30 -9.16
CA ARG A 81 -9.93 -23.99 -10.17
C ARG A 81 -10.78 -24.86 -11.11
N GLU A 82 -11.72 -25.64 -10.57
CA GLU A 82 -12.63 -26.46 -11.37
C GLU A 82 -13.55 -25.63 -12.26
N ARG A 83 -14.03 -24.47 -11.78
CA ARG A 83 -14.85 -23.58 -12.60
C ARG A 83 -14.02 -22.90 -13.69
N ILE A 84 -12.78 -22.49 -13.40
CA ILE A 84 -11.86 -21.89 -14.40
C ILE A 84 -11.59 -22.88 -15.55
N LYS A 85 -11.40 -24.17 -15.30
CA LYS A 85 -11.25 -25.20 -16.35
C LYS A 85 -12.40 -25.25 -17.33
N ARG A 86 -13.62 -24.90 -16.89
CA ARG A 86 -14.84 -24.90 -17.71
C ARG A 86 -15.09 -23.57 -18.42
N MET A 87 -14.39 -22.50 -18.02
CA MET A 87 -14.53 -21.19 -18.64
C MET A 87 -13.78 -21.13 -19.98
N LYS A 88 -14.33 -20.42 -20.93
CA LYS A 88 -13.62 -20.10 -22.19
C LYS A 88 -12.72 -18.89 -21.97
N VAL A 89 -11.57 -19.10 -21.35
CA VAL A 89 -10.63 -18.02 -21.01
C VAL A 89 -9.89 -17.57 -22.25
N SER A 90 -9.89 -16.26 -22.53
CA SER A 90 -9.17 -15.64 -23.65
C SER A 90 -7.92 -14.88 -23.23
N LEU A 91 -7.82 -14.47 -21.96
CA LEU A 91 -6.69 -13.72 -21.42
C LEU A 91 -6.59 -13.96 -19.92
N LEU A 92 -5.37 -14.17 -19.43
CA LEU A 92 -5.03 -14.08 -18.01
C LEU A 92 -4.23 -12.80 -17.78
N ALA A 93 -4.83 -11.81 -17.14
CA ALA A 93 -4.17 -10.57 -16.73
C ALA A 93 -3.72 -10.65 -15.26
N VAL A 94 -2.49 -10.26 -14.99
CA VAL A 94 -1.91 -10.21 -13.64
C VAL A 94 -1.57 -8.76 -13.32
N ASP A 95 -2.39 -8.16 -12.49
CA ASP A 95 -2.18 -6.79 -12.01
C ASP A 95 -1.20 -6.78 -10.83
N GLU A 96 -0.44 -5.68 -10.68
CA GLU A 96 0.63 -5.57 -9.69
C GLU A 96 1.58 -6.78 -9.70
N ALA A 97 1.98 -7.20 -10.91
CA ALA A 97 2.73 -8.45 -11.12
C ALA A 97 4.06 -8.51 -10.36
N HIS A 98 4.60 -7.37 -9.91
CA HIS A 98 5.77 -7.33 -9.03
C HIS A 98 5.57 -8.09 -7.72
N CYS A 99 4.31 -8.32 -7.29
CA CYS A 99 3.98 -9.11 -6.10
C CYS A 99 4.39 -10.60 -6.22
N ILE A 100 4.63 -11.13 -7.44
CA ILE A 100 5.11 -12.51 -7.62
C ILE A 100 6.59 -12.66 -7.32
N SER A 101 7.32 -11.55 -7.36
CA SER A 101 8.77 -11.53 -7.26
C SER A 101 9.25 -11.28 -5.83
N GLN A 102 10.15 -12.14 -5.35
CA GLN A 102 10.87 -11.90 -4.09
C GLN A 102 11.84 -10.70 -4.20
N TRP A 103 12.20 -10.30 -5.42
CA TRP A 103 12.94 -9.08 -5.72
C TRP A 103 12.03 -7.83 -5.65
N GLY A 104 10.70 -8.00 -5.73
CA GLY A 104 9.73 -6.93 -5.56
C GLY A 104 9.66 -6.37 -4.14
N TYR A 105 9.11 -5.18 -3.98
CA TYR A 105 8.98 -4.54 -2.66
C TYR A 105 7.76 -5.05 -1.86
N ASP A 106 6.75 -5.61 -2.53
CA ASP A 106 5.51 -6.18 -1.94
C ASP A 106 5.32 -7.64 -2.40
N PHE A 107 6.26 -8.51 -2.04
CA PHE A 107 6.15 -9.94 -2.36
C PHE A 107 4.98 -10.57 -1.62
N ARG A 108 4.13 -11.30 -2.38
CA ARG A 108 2.98 -12.03 -1.87
C ARG A 108 3.06 -13.50 -2.30
N PRO A 109 3.25 -14.45 -1.37
CA PRO A 109 3.35 -15.88 -1.70
C PRO A 109 2.18 -16.39 -2.53
N SER A 110 0.95 -15.89 -2.28
CA SER A 110 -0.25 -16.28 -3.04
C SER A 110 -0.18 -15.97 -4.55
N TYR A 111 0.70 -15.07 -4.99
CA TYR A 111 0.95 -14.80 -6.40
C TYR A 111 1.68 -15.96 -7.12
N LEU A 112 2.42 -16.79 -6.39
CA LEU A 112 3.07 -17.96 -6.97
C LEU A 112 2.04 -18.97 -7.50
N GLU A 113 0.83 -18.99 -6.92
CA GLU A 113 -0.26 -19.86 -7.34
C GLU A 113 -0.84 -19.49 -8.71
N ILE A 114 -0.54 -18.28 -9.22
CA ILE A 114 -0.97 -17.87 -10.56
C ILE A 114 -0.32 -18.77 -11.62
N ALA A 115 0.91 -19.23 -11.41
CA ALA A 115 1.58 -20.17 -12.29
C ALA A 115 0.79 -21.50 -12.41
N ALA A 116 0.26 -22.02 -11.29
CA ALA A 116 -0.56 -23.24 -11.28
C ALA A 116 -1.89 -23.09 -12.04
N ILE A 117 -2.43 -21.88 -12.16
CA ILE A 117 -3.62 -21.62 -13.00
C ILE A 117 -3.26 -21.77 -14.48
N ARG A 118 -2.05 -21.39 -14.89
CA ARG A 118 -1.62 -21.59 -16.27
C ARG A 118 -1.67 -23.04 -16.71
N ASP A 119 -1.35 -23.98 -15.82
CA ASP A 119 -1.34 -25.42 -16.13
C ASP A 119 -2.76 -25.96 -16.41
N ILE A 120 -3.80 -25.28 -15.94
CA ILE A 120 -5.20 -25.66 -16.18
C ILE A 120 -5.85 -24.88 -17.31
N LEU A 121 -5.20 -23.85 -17.84
CA LEU A 121 -5.66 -23.10 -19.02
C LEU A 121 -5.11 -23.73 -20.30
N LEU A 122 -5.80 -23.46 -21.40
CA LEU A 122 -5.30 -23.86 -22.72
C LEU A 122 -3.93 -23.19 -22.99
N PRO A 123 -2.98 -23.92 -23.62
CA PRO A 123 -1.62 -23.41 -23.83
C PRO A 123 -1.53 -22.12 -24.65
N GLU A 124 -2.53 -21.81 -25.48
CA GLU A 124 -2.62 -20.61 -26.29
C GLU A 124 -3.11 -19.37 -25.54
N VAL A 125 -3.69 -19.53 -24.35
CA VAL A 125 -4.16 -18.36 -23.56
C VAL A 125 -2.98 -17.45 -23.23
N PRO A 126 -3.00 -16.19 -23.71
CA PRO A 126 -1.93 -15.26 -23.42
C PRO A 126 -1.97 -14.80 -21.97
N ILE A 127 -0.80 -14.43 -21.43
CA ILE A 127 -0.67 -13.78 -20.13
C ILE A 127 -0.23 -12.33 -20.35
N LEU A 128 -0.91 -11.41 -19.65
CA LEU A 128 -0.56 -10.00 -19.56
C LEU A 128 -0.19 -9.67 -18.12
N ALA A 129 1.09 -9.45 -17.83
CA ALA A 129 1.56 -9.00 -16.52
C ALA A 129 1.76 -7.48 -16.53
N LEU A 130 1.17 -6.79 -15.58
CA LEU A 130 1.17 -5.33 -15.46
C LEU A 130 1.79 -4.93 -14.13
N THR A 131 2.70 -3.96 -14.17
CA THR A 131 3.26 -3.31 -12.98
C THR A 131 3.77 -1.92 -13.30
N ALA A 132 3.68 -1.01 -12.34
CA ALA A 132 4.19 0.37 -12.48
C ALA A 132 5.63 0.54 -11.97
N THR A 133 6.15 -0.43 -11.21
CA THR A 133 7.39 -0.26 -10.43
C THR A 133 8.23 -1.54 -10.44
N ALA A 134 8.77 -1.91 -11.60
CA ALA A 134 9.62 -3.08 -11.71
C ALA A 134 11.05 -2.69 -12.13
N THR A 135 12.06 -3.16 -11.38
CA THR A 135 13.45 -3.15 -11.82
C THR A 135 13.70 -4.30 -12.81
N SER A 136 14.83 -4.29 -13.48
CA SER A 136 15.18 -5.33 -14.48
C SER A 136 15.11 -6.75 -13.89
N GLU A 137 15.58 -6.93 -12.66
CA GLU A 137 15.54 -8.22 -11.96
C GLU A 137 14.10 -8.66 -11.68
N VAL A 138 13.23 -7.72 -11.31
CA VAL A 138 11.80 -7.99 -11.08
C VAL A 138 11.11 -8.40 -12.37
N VAL A 139 11.41 -7.74 -13.49
CA VAL A 139 10.86 -8.08 -14.80
C VAL A 139 11.25 -9.50 -15.22
N GLU A 140 12.51 -9.88 -15.05
CA GLU A 140 12.98 -11.24 -15.37
C GLU A 140 12.29 -12.28 -14.51
N ASP A 141 12.19 -12.06 -13.21
CA ASP A 141 11.55 -12.97 -12.26
C ASP A 141 10.04 -13.12 -12.55
N ILE A 142 9.34 -12.03 -12.90
CA ILE A 142 7.93 -12.07 -13.33
C ILE A 142 7.76 -13.01 -14.52
N GLN A 143 8.59 -12.85 -15.56
CA GLN A 143 8.49 -13.65 -16.78
C GLN A 143 8.81 -15.12 -16.52
N GLU A 144 9.79 -15.40 -15.68
CA GLU A 144 10.16 -16.75 -15.27
C GLU A 144 9.03 -17.40 -14.45
N LYS A 145 8.57 -16.75 -13.37
CA LYS A 145 7.54 -17.28 -12.48
C LYS A 145 6.19 -17.48 -13.18
N LEU A 146 5.82 -16.59 -14.10
CA LEU A 146 4.62 -16.73 -14.91
C LEU A 146 4.84 -17.61 -16.16
N GLN A 147 6.00 -18.23 -16.31
CA GLN A 147 6.34 -19.17 -17.40
C GLN A 147 6.07 -18.58 -18.79
N PHE A 148 6.56 -17.37 -19.07
CA PHE A 148 6.40 -16.76 -20.38
C PHE A 148 7.12 -17.56 -21.44
N LYS A 149 6.41 -17.91 -22.53
CA LYS A 149 6.97 -18.68 -23.66
C LYS A 149 8.05 -17.92 -24.41
N LYS A 150 7.94 -16.60 -24.45
CA LYS A 150 8.91 -15.69 -25.05
C LYS A 150 9.06 -14.48 -24.14
N LYS A 151 10.30 -14.06 -23.91
CA LYS A 151 10.55 -12.81 -23.21
C LYS A 151 10.02 -11.66 -24.07
N ASN A 152 9.00 -10.98 -23.55
CA ASN A 152 8.37 -9.85 -24.22
C ASN A 152 8.11 -8.76 -23.19
N LEU A 153 8.67 -7.60 -23.39
CA LEU A 153 8.58 -6.47 -22.49
C LEU A 153 8.18 -5.21 -23.26
N PHE A 154 7.07 -4.61 -22.83
CA PHE A 154 6.67 -3.28 -23.24
C PHE A 154 6.94 -2.34 -22.06
N GLN A 155 7.98 -1.56 -22.18
CA GLN A 155 8.38 -0.60 -21.14
C GLN A 155 8.17 0.81 -21.67
N GLN A 156 7.50 1.63 -20.88
CA GLN A 156 7.40 3.06 -21.08
C GLN A 156 8.40 3.76 -20.16
N ASP A 157 8.90 4.89 -20.59
CA ASP A 157 9.80 5.70 -19.77
C ASP A 157 9.12 6.08 -18.45
N PHE A 158 9.88 5.98 -17.37
CA PHE A 158 9.43 6.41 -16.04
C PHE A 158 9.46 7.94 -15.88
N ASP A 159 9.99 8.66 -16.86
CA ASP A 159 10.11 10.13 -16.79
C ASP A 159 8.72 10.81 -16.76
N ARG A 160 8.59 11.73 -15.84
CA ARG A 160 7.38 12.53 -15.62
C ARG A 160 7.77 14.01 -15.61
N PRO A 161 7.95 14.64 -16.77
CA PRO A 161 8.50 16.01 -16.88
C PRO A 161 7.60 17.07 -16.23
N ASN A 162 6.32 16.77 -16.04
CA ASN A 162 5.36 17.63 -15.34
C ASN A 162 5.47 17.56 -13.80
N LEU A 163 6.28 16.64 -13.24
CA LEU A 163 6.48 16.49 -11.80
C LEU A 163 7.78 17.13 -11.34
N SER A 164 7.68 18.05 -10.39
CA SER A 164 8.84 18.61 -9.70
C SER A 164 9.06 17.87 -8.39
N TYR A 165 10.07 17.02 -8.33
CA TYR A 165 10.49 16.34 -7.10
C TYR A 165 11.35 17.28 -6.25
N ILE A 166 11.02 17.43 -4.99
CA ILE A 166 11.63 18.38 -4.06
C ILE A 166 11.90 17.70 -2.73
N VAL A 167 13.14 17.75 -2.25
CA VAL A 167 13.48 17.37 -0.88
C VAL A 167 13.76 18.64 -0.08
N ARG A 168 13.15 18.76 1.11
CA ARG A 168 13.38 19.89 2.01
C ARG A 168 13.79 19.38 3.39
N LYS A 169 15.02 19.66 3.77
CA LYS A 169 15.50 19.43 5.14
C LYS A 169 14.89 20.48 6.06
N THR A 170 14.17 20.04 7.09
CA THR A 170 13.49 20.93 8.05
C THR A 170 13.21 20.21 9.36
N GLU A 171 13.44 20.89 10.47
CA GLU A 171 13.06 20.39 11.79
C GLU A 171 11.57 20.64 12.08
N ASP A 172 11.02 21.75 11.58
CA ASP A 172 9.61 22.09 11.74
C ASP A 172 8.80 21.69 10.49
N LYS A 173 8.49 20.39 10.39
CA LYS A 173 7.66 19.84 9.31
C LYS A 173 6.23 20.36 9.37
N ALA A 174 5.71 20.64 10.57
CA ALA A 174 4.35 21.12 10.77
C ALA A 174 4.14 22.49 10.12
N ARG A 175 5.03 23.42 10.40
CA ARG A 175 5.02 24.74 9.75
C ARG A 175 5.23 24.63 8.25
N LYS A 176 6.19 23.79 7.84
CA LYS A 176 6.58 23.67 6.43
C LYS A 176 5.47 23.12 5.55
N ILE A 177 4.71 22.15 6.02
CA ILE A 177 3.56 21.63 5.27
C ILE A 177 2.48 22.70 5.06
N ILE A 178 2.19 23.51 6.07
CA ILE A 178 1.21 24.59 5.93
C ILE A 178 1.67 25.63 4.89
N GLU A 179 2.95 26.01 4.88
CA GLU A 179 3.52 26.89 3.85
C GLU A 179 3.35 26.31 2.44
N ILE A 180 3.65 25.02 2.26
CA ILE A 180 3.51 24.32 0.98
C ILE A 180 2.06 24.31 0.53
N LEU A 181 1.14 23.90 1.41
CA LEU A 181 -0.27 23.78 1.09
C LEU A 181 -0.95 25.14 0.82
N LYS A 182 -0.49 26.23 1.43
CA LYS A 182 -0.95 27.59 1.14
C LYS A 182 -0.47 28.09 -0.22
N LYS A 183 0.74 27.70 -0.64
CA LYS A 183 1.31 28.09 -1.95
C LYS A 183 0.81 27.25 -3.12
N SER A 184 0.30 26.04 -2.86
CA SER A 184 -0.23 25.17 -3.89
C SER A 184 -1.74 25.36 -4.03
N ASN A 185 -2.24 25.51 -5.25
CA ASN A 185 -3.65 25.49 -5.55
C ASN A 185 -4.06 24.10 -6.08
N GLY A 186 -5.27 23.62 -5.72
CA GLY A 186 -5.79 22.32 -6.16
C GLY A 186 -5.68 21.23 -5.11
N SER A 187 -6.05 20.01 -5.52
CA SER A 187 -6.08 18.85 -4.65
C SER A 187 -4.69 18.39 -4.23
N GLY A 188 -4.57 17.85 -3.02
CA GLY A 188 -3.31 17.34 -2.52
C GLY A 188 -3.44 16.08 -1.66
N ILE A 189 -2.35 15.34 -1.57
CA ILE A 189 -2.20 14.17 -0.71
C ILE A 189 -1.03 14.42 0.23
N VAL A 190 -1.20 14.07 1.50
CA VAL A 190 -0.15 14.13 2.52
C VAL A 190 0.05 12.75 3.09
N TYR A 191 1.20 12.15 2.83
CA TYR A 191 1.54 10.84 3.36
C TYR A 191 2.21 10.96 4.72
N VAL A 192 1.70 10.17 5.67
CA VAL A 192 2.25 10.01 7.02
C VAL A 192 2.30 8.53 7.39
N ARG A 193 3.25 8.14 8.22
CA ARG A 193 3.48 6.73 8.55
C ARG A 193 2.43 6.15 9.50
N SER A 194 1.94 6.92 10.46
CA SER A 194 1.07 6.41 11.52
C SER A 194 -0.40 6.76 11.32
N ARG A 195 -1.31 5.84 11.71
CA ARG A 195 -2.76 6.08 11.73
C ARG A 195 -3.13 7.30 12.60
N LYS A 196 -2.48 7.43 13.76
CA LYS A 196 -2.68 8.57 14.67
C LYS A 196 -2.24 9.88 14.00
N GLY A 197 -1.07 9.87 13.35
CA GLY A 197 -0.54 11.02 12.62
C GLY A 197 -1.47 11.52 11.51
N THR A 198 -2.21 10.62 10.81
CA THR A 198 -3.17 11.06 9.79
C THR A 198 -4.21 12.00 10.37
N LYS A 199 -4.76 11.66 11.54
CA LYS A 199 -5.79 12.44 12.23
C LYS A 199 -5.21 13.75 12.80
N GLU A 200 -4.04 13.70 13.43
CA GLU A 200 -3.38 14.87 14.02
C GLU A 200 -3.03 15.92 12.96
N ILE A 201 -2.39 15.50 11.87
CA ILE A 201 -1.99 16.40 10.78
C ILE A 201 -3.20 16.94 10.04
N SER A 202 -4.24 16.12 9.78
CA SER A 202 -5.45 16.64 9.14
C SER A 202 -6.17 17.69 9.98
N ASN A 203 -6.21 17.52 11.31
CA ASN A 203 -6.75 18.49 12.24
C ASN A 203 -5.95 19.80 12.23
N MET A 204 -4.62 19.71 12.27
CA MET A 204 -3.72 20.85 12.19
C MET A 204 -3.93 21.63 10.87
N ILE A 205 -4.03 20.95 9.74
CA ILE A 205 -4.29 21.58 8.44
C ILE A 205 -5.63 22.31 8.44
N ARG A 206 -6.69 21.72 9.02
CA ARG A 206 -8.01 22.36 9.16
C ARG A 206 -7.98 23.62 10.03
N GLN A 207 -7.21 23.60 11.14
CA GLN A 207 -7.04 24.77 12.01
C GLN A 207 -6.43 25.97 11.27
N HIS A 208 -5.69 25.71 10.17
CA HIS A 208 -5.15 26.77 9.31
C HIS A 208 -6.05 27.16 8.14
N GLY A 209 -7.34 26.78 8.17
CA GLY A 209 -8.34 27.15 7.17
C GLY A 209 -8.27 26.37 5.86
N ILE A 210 -7.57 25.23 5.84
CA ILE A 210 -7.45 24.38 4.64
C ILE A 210 -8.34 23.14 4.82
N GLY A 211 -9.27 22.92 3.88
CA GLY A 211 -10.14 21.73 3.88
C GLY A 211 -9.33 20.44 3.79
N ALA A 212 -9.35 19.63 4.84
CA ALA A 212 -8.59 18.39 4.92
C ALA A 212 -9.37 17.28 5.62
N ASP A 213 -9.14 16.02 5.24
CA ASP A 213 -9.60 14.86 5.97
C ASP A 213 -8.49 13.81 6.08
N PHE A 214 -8.71 12.75 6.86
CA PHE A 214 -7.73 11.70 7.09
C PHE A 214 -8.22 10.34 6.58
N TYR A 215 -7.26 9.47 6.18
CA TYR A 215 -7.55 8.15 5.65
C TYR A 215 -6.50 7.12 6.10
N HIS A 216 -6.94 5.96 6.56
CA HIS A 216 -6.07 4.81 6.89
C HIS A 216 -6.85 3.49 6.88
N ALA A 217 -6.16 2.38 6.79
CA ALA A 217 -6.77 1.04 6.72
C ALA A 217 -7.62 0.65 7.94
N GLY A 218 -7.43 1.31 9.08
CA GLY A 218 -8.21 1.07 10.29
C GLY A 218 -9.60 1.74 10.35
N LEU A 219 -9.99 2.47 9.31
CA LEU A 219 -11.35 2.98 9.15
C LEU A 219 -12.25 1.87 8.59
N ASP A 220 -13.54 1.88 8.93
CA ASP A 220 -14.50 1.00 8.31
C ASP A 220 -14.69 1.29 6.81
N PHE A 221 -15.33 0.36 6.11
CA PHE A 221 -15.46 0.45 4.65
C PHE A 221 -16.28 1.68 4.22
N ASP A 222 -17.37 1.96 4.91
CA ASP A 222 -18.29 3.05 4.55
C ASP A 222 -17.62 4.40 4.81
N GLU A 223 -16.89 4.53 5.91
CA GLU A 223 -16.14 5.74 6.24
C GLU A 223 -15.01 5.97 5.23
N ARG A 224 -14.28 4.92 4.83
CA ARG A 224 -13.24 5.00 3.78
C ARG A 224 -13.82 5.50 2.47
N THR A 225 -14.92 4.90 2.03
CA THR A 225 -15.60 5.25 0.77
C THR A 225 -16.11 6.70 0.80
N ARG A 226 -16.74 7.12 1.90
CA ARG A 226 -17.22 8.50 2.07
C ARG A 226 -16.09 9.52 1.98
N LYS A 227 -15.01 9.33 2.74
CA LYS A 227 -13.85 10.25 2.77
C LYS A 227 -13.15 10.34 1.42
N GLN A 228 -12.99 9.22 0.73
CA GLN A 228 -12.45 9.16 -0.62
C GLN A 228 -13.31 9.95 -1.62
N ASN A 229 -14.63 9.76 -1.61
CA ASN A 229 -15.56 10.48 -2.47
C ASN A 229 -15.59 11.98 -2.18
N GLU A 230 -15.53 12.38 -0.92
CA GLU A 230 -15.46 13.79 -0.52
C GLU A 230 -14.17 14.46 -1.01
N TRP A 231 -13.06 13.76 -1.05
CA TRP A 231 -11.81 14.25 -1.61
C TRP A 231 -11.82 14.26 -3.16
N ILE A 232 -12.36 13.22 -3.79
CA ILE A 232 -12.48 13.15 -5.27
C ILE A 232 -13.36 14.30 -5.77
N SER A 233 -14.50 14.57 -5.11
CA SER A 233 -15.40 15.66 -5.46
C SER A 233 -14.87 17.07 -5.15
N GLY A 234 -13.72 17.16 -4.45
CA GLY A 234 -13.13 18.44 -4.05
C GLY A 234 -13.76 19.09 -2.81
N LYS A 235 -14.70 18.43 -2.12
CA LYS A 235 -15.27 18.91 -0.84
C LYS A 235 -14.17 19.07 0.21
N ASN A 236 -13.23 18.11 0.27
CA ASN A 236 -11.98 18.22 1.00
C ASN A 236 -10.84 18.34 0.01
N ARG A 237 -10.08 19.44 0.08
CA ARG A 237 -8.96 19.70 -0.83
C ARG A 237 -7.78 18.75 -0.59
N ILE A 238 -7.50 18.46 0.68
CA ILE A 238 -6.35 17.67 1.13
C ILE A 238 -6.83 16.38 1.78
N ILE A 239 -6.17 15.28 1.45
CA ILE A 239 -6.28 14.02 2.19
C ILE A 239 -4.96 13.70 2.87
N VAL A 240 -5.00 13.46 4.18
CA VAL A 240 -3.84 13.01 4.97
C VAL A 240 -3.96 11.52 5.18
N ALA A 241 -3.02 10.75 4.68
CA ALA A 241 -3.19 9.31 4.63
C ALA A 241 -1.91 8.52 4.95
N THR A 242 -2.09 7.26 5.34
CA THR A 242 -1.03 6.26 5.26
C THR A 242 -0.94 5.70 3.83
N ASN A 243 0.03 4.81 3.57
CA ASN A 243 0.15 4.07 2.30
C ASN A 243 -1.12 3.31 1.89
N ALA A 244 -2.07 3.10 2.82
CA ALA A 244 -3.38 2.52 2.52
C ALA A 244 -4.23 3.38 1.56
N PHE A 245 -3.96 4.69 1.46
CA PHE A 245 -4.53 5.59 0.47
C PHE A 245 -3.65 5.58 -0.76
N GLY A 246 -3.82 4.57 -1.58
CA GLY A 246 -2.89 4.35 -2.65
C GLY A 246 -3.51 3.67 -3.85
N MET A 247 -3.30 2.39 -3.98
CA MET A 247 -3.72 1.60 -5.15
C MET A 247 -5.21 1.77 -5.45
N GLY A 248 -5.55 2.01 -6.70
CA GLY A 248 -6.93 2.20 -7.15
C GLY A 248 -7.47 3.65 -7.08
N ILE A 249 -6.72 4.60 -6.56
CA ILE A 249 -7.17 6.00 -6.54
C ILE A 249 -6.77 6.69 -7.83
N ASP A 250 -7.77 7.13 -8.58
CA ASP A 250 -7.60 7.85 -9.84
C ASP A 250 -8.26 9.23 -9.77
N LYS A 251 -7.46 10.24 -9.37
CA LYS A 251 -7.82 11.66 -9.46
C LYS A 251 -6.75 12.35 -10.30
N PRO A 252 -7.11 12.88 -11.48
CA PRO A 252 -6.12 13.40 -12.43
C PRO A 252 -5.44 14.71 -11.99
N ASP A 253 -6.15 15.54 -11.25
CA ASP A 253 -5.81 16.93 -10.92
C ASP A 253 -5.13 17.11 -9.55
N VAL A 254 -4.40 16.13 -9.07
CA VAL A 254 -3.60 16.25 -7.83
C VAL A 254 -2.39 17.14 -8.10
N ARG A 255 -2.32 18.30 -7.42
CA ARG A 255 -1.25 19.31 -7.66
C ARG A 255 -0.07 19.15 -6.71
N VAL A 256 -0.27 18.55 -5.56
CA VAL A 256 0.81 18.37 -4.58
C VAL A 256 0.68 17.03 -3.85
N VAL A 257 1.79 16.32 -3.78
CA VAL A 257 1.96 15.16 -2.90
C VAL A 257 3.08 15.48 -1.93
N VAL A 258 2.81 15.40 -0.63
CA VAL A 258 3.78 15.71 0.43
C VAL A 258 4.01 14.45 1.26
N HIS A 259 5.27 14.05 1.41
CA HIS A 259 5.69 13.01 2.35
C HIS A 259 6.25 13.68 3.60
N LEU A 260 5.61 13.44 4.74
CA LEU A 260 6.11 13.93 6.04
C LEU A 260 7.15 13.00 6.66
N ASP A 261 7.10 11.73 6.27
CA ASP A 261 8.05 10.71 6.69
C ASP A 261 8.82 10.19 5.47
N LEU A 262 10.08 9.82 5.67
CA LEU A 262 10.86 9.18 4.62
C LEU A 262 10.22 7.83 4.24
N PRO A 263 9.90 7.59 2.97
CA PRO A 263 9.32 6.33 2.53
C PRO A 263 10.30 5.17 2.75
N ASP A 264 9.75 3.96 2.97
CA ASP A 264 10.55 2.77 3.26
C ASP A 264 11.37 2.31 2.04
N THR A 265 10.87 2.61 0.84
CA THR A 265 11.52 2.26 -0.43
C THR A 265 11.25 3.33 -1.49
N LEU A 266 12.13 3.42 -2.50
CA LEU A 266 11.93 4.34 -3.62
C LEU A 266 10.79 3.90 -4.54
N GLU A 267 10.47 2.62 -4.60
CA GLU A 267 9.32 2.10 -5.35
C GLU A 267 8.00 2.64 -4.75
N ALA A 268 7.85 2.55 -3.42
CA ALA A 268 6.69 3.11 -2.73
C ALA A 268 6.61 4.63 -2.92
N TYR A 269 7.74 5.32 -2.75
CA TYR A 269 7.81 6.77 -3.00
C TYR A 269 7.37 7.15 -4.42
N PHE A 270 7.89 6.45 -5.42
CA PHE A 270 7.58 6.71 -6.84
C PHE A 270 6.10 6.46 -7.15
N GLN A 271 5.54 5.38 -6.62
CA GLN A 271 4.12 5.05 -6.77
C GLN A 271 3.20 6.09 -6.10
N GLU A 272 3.55 6.54 -4.89
CA GLU A 272 2.81 7.54 -4.14
C GLU A 272 2.94 8.94 -4.77
N ALA A 273 4.14 9.38 -5.08
CA ALA A 273 4.44 10.63 -5.76
C ALA A 273 3.82 10.70 -7.17
N GLY A 274 3.81 9.57 -7.88
CA GLY A 274 3.24 9.41 -9.21
C GLY A 274 1.73 9.65 -9.31
N ARG A 275 1.02 9.81 -8.18
CA ARG A 275 -0.39 10.24 -8.14
C ARG A 275 -0.59 11.69 -8.52
N ALA A 276 0.47 12.51 -8.41
CA ALA A 276 0.44 13.89 -8.82
C ALA A 276 0.38 14.02 -10.36
N GLY A 277 -0.37 14.99 -10.84
CA GLY A 277 -0.35 15.46 -12.22
C GLY A 277 -0.62 14.40 -13.28
N ARG A 278 -1.56 13.51 -13.08
CA ARG A 278 -1.94 12.50 -14.08
C ARG A 278 -2.54 13.10 -15.35
N ASP A 279 -3.10 14.29 -15.24
CA ASP A 279 -3.61 15.10 -16.36
C ASP A 279 -2.50 15.82 -17.16
N GLY A 280 -1.22 15.59 -16.83
CA GLY A 280 -0.08 16.29 -17.44
C GLY A 280 0.19 17.69 -16.88
N GLY A 281 -0.67 18.18 -15.97
CA GLY A 281 -0.49 19.48 -15.33
C GLY A 281 0.70 19.51 -14.38
N LYS A 282 1.41 20.66 -14.32
CA LYS A 282 2.55 20.85 -13.41
C LYS A 282 2.17 20.56 -11.98
N SER A 283 2.92 19.69 -11.33
CA SER A 283 2.63 19.23 -9.98
C SER A 283 3.92 19.03 -9.18
N TYR A 284 3.79 19.00 -7.85
CA TYR A 284 4.91 19.01 -6.93
C TYR A 284 4.87 17.78 -6.03
N CYS A 285 6.01 17.08 -5.94
CA CYS A 285 6.22 15.95 -5.04
C CYS A 285 7.25 16.37 -4.00
N VAL A 286 6.82 16.64 -2.78
CA VAL A 286 7.66 17.21 -1.74
C VAL A 286 7.92 16.18 -0.64
N LEU A 287 9.19 15.88 -0.38
CA LEU A 287 9.63 15.07 0.75
C LEU A 287 10.21 16.01 1.83
N LEU A 288 9.61 15.99 3.01
CA LEU A 288 10.14 16.68 4.19
C LEU A 288 11.01 15.72 4.98
N PHE A 289 12.26 16.08 5.19
CA PHE A 289 13.27 15.22 5.79
C PHE A 289 13.96 15.91 6.97
N ASN A 290 14.24 15.13 8.02
CA ASN A 290 15.18 15.49 9.09
C ASN A 290 16.00 14.27 9.52
N GLU A 291 16.99 14.48 10.40
CA GLU A 291 17.87 13.39 10.86
C GLU A 291 17.12 12.33 11.69
N GLN A 292 16.03 12.72 12.36
CA GLN A 292 15.20 11.78 13.13
C GLN A 292 14.50 10.76 12.23
N ASP A 293 14.17 11.14 10.98
CA ASP A 293 13.58 10.20 10.00
C ASP A 293 14.56 9.08 9.67
N ALA A 294 15.83 9.43 9.44
CA ALA A 294 16.88 8.44 9.16
C ALA A 294 17.09 7.49 10.34
N PHE A 295 17.12 8.03 11.57
CA PHE A 295 17.22 7.22 12.78
C PHE A 295 16.02 6.27 12.92
N SER A 296 14.81 6.80 12.78
CA SER A 296 13.57 6.03 12.88
C SER A 296 13.49 4.91 11.85
N LEU A 297 13.90 5.19 10.60
CA LEU A 297 13.90 4.21 9.51
C LEU A 297 14.91 3.08 9.76
N ASN A 298 16.10 3.41 10.27
CA ASN A 298 17.11 2.42 10.66
C ASN A 298 16.64 1.55 11.84
N LEU A 299 15.96 2.15 12.83
CA LEU A 299 15.40 1.40 13.96
C LEU A 299 14.29 0.44 13.49
N GLN A 300 13.43 0.89 12.58
CA GLN A 300 12.40 0.02 11.98
C GLN A 300 13.00 -1.13 11.19
N PHE A 301 14.08 -0.89 10.43
CA PHE A 301 14.81 -1.96 9.75
C PHE A 301 15.31 -3.03 10.73
N LYS A 302 15.94 -2.60 11.84
CA LYS A 302 16.39 -3.54 12.86
C LYS A 302 15.24 -4.36 13.45
N ASN A 303 14.09 -3.73 13.69
CA ASN A 303 12.92 -4.39 14.26
C ASN A 303 12.21 -5.29 13.23
N ALA A 304 12.27 -4.98 11.94
CA ALA A 304 11.66 -5.78 10.87
C ALA A 304 12.38 -7.12 10.64
N PHE A 305 13.63 -7.24 11.06
CA PHE A 305 14.45 -8.45 10.91
C PHE A 305 14.98 -8.91 12.28
N PRO A 306 14.11 -9.48 13.14
CA PRO A 306 14.53 -10.03 14.41
C PRO A 306 15.46 -11.24 14.19
N ASP A 307 16.37 -11.50 15.12
CA ASP A 307 17.22 -12.69 15.04
C ASP A 307 16.40 -14.00 15.09
N LEU A 308 17.00 -15.08 14.61
CA LEU A 308 16.34 -16.38 14.52
C LEU A 308 15.90 -16.93 15.88
N SER A 309 16.60 -16.58 16.97
CA SER A 309 16.22 -16.97 18.32
C SER A 309 14.94 -16.28 18.75
N THR A 310 14.79 -15.00 18.42
CA THR A 310 13.57 -14.24 18.66
C THR A 310 12.39 -14.80 17.86
N ILE A 311 12.59 -15.15 16.57
CA ILE A 311 11.53 -15.74 15.75
C ILE A 311 11.06 -17.07 16.35
N ARG A 312 11.99 -17.94 16.78
CA ARG A 312 11.66 -19.21 17.45
C ARG A 312 10.94 -19.00 18.77
N ARG A 313 11.33 -18.00 19.55
CA ARG A 313 10.65 -17.64 20.81
C ARG A 313 9.22 -17.15 20.57
N VAL A 314 8.99 -16.34 19.55
CA VAL A 314 7.64 -15.90 19.17
C VAL A 314 6.79 -17.06 18.70
N TYR A 315 7.32 -17.96 17.87
CA TYR A 315 6.63 -19.17 17.46
C TYR A 315 6.20 -20.03 18.65
N ALA A 316 7.11 -20.29 19.59
CA ALA A 316 6.83 -21.06 20.80
C ALA A 316 5.76 -20.36 21.68
N ALA A 317 5.81 -19.04 21.79
CA ALA A 317 4.84 -18.25 22.52
C ALA A 317 3.42 -18.39 21.93
N ILE A 318 3.29 -18.31 20.59
CA ILE A 318 2.02 -18.49 19.89
C ILE A 318 1.47 -19.91 20.09
N CYS A 319 2.31 -20.94 19.93
CA CYS A 319 1.89 -22.32 20.17
C CYS A 319 1.43 -22.55 21.63
N SER A 320 2.12 -21.93 22.59
CA SER A 320 1.75 -22.00 24.00
C SER A 320 0.48 -21.20 24.31
N TYR A 321 0.27 -20.08 23.64
CA TYR A 321 -0.94 -19.25 23.79
C TYR A 321 -2.22 -20.04 23.47
N TYR A 322 -2.18 -20.83 22.40
CA TYR A 322 -3.29 -21.71 21.99
C TYR A 322 -3.22 -23.12 22.60
N GLN A 323 -2.24 -23.40 23.48
CA GLN A 323 -2.07 -24.70 24.14
C GLN A 323 -2.01 -25.90 23.18
N LEU A 324 -1.35 -25.72 22.03
CA LEU A 324 -1.29 -26.74 20.99
C LEU A 324 -0.30 -27.86 21.38
N ALA A 325 -0.56 -29.08 20.97
CA ALA A 325 0.39 -30.18 21.10
C ALA A 325 1.32 -30.26 19.88
N VAL A 326 2.55 -30.77 20.03
CA VAL A 326 3.45 -31.04 18.90
C VAL A 326 2.78 -32.02 17.92
N GLY A 327 2.84 -31.74 16.64
CA GLY A 327 2.18 -32.51 15.57
C GLY A 327 0.72 -32.16 15.32
N SER A 328 0.12 -31.19 16.05
CA SER A 328 -1.28 -30.76 15.87
C SER A 328 -1.40 -29.44 15.12
N ALA A 329 -2.63 -28.99 14.93
CA ALA A 329 -3.07 -27.69 14.44
C ALA A 329 -2.89 -27.43 12.94
N GLU A 330 -2.43 -28.36 12.11
CA GLU A 330 -2.39 -28.17 10.66
C GLU A 330 -3.79 -27.86 10.10
N GLY A 331 -3.92 -26.75 9.37
CA GLY A 331 -5.18 -26.28 8.81
C GLY A 331 -6.12 -25.58 9.82
N GLU A 332 -5.79 -25.54 11.10
CA GLU A 332 -6.61 -24.87 12.12
C GLU A 332 -6.37 -23.36 12.12
N SER A 333 -7.46 -22.62 12.34
CA SER A 333 -7.46 -21.15 12.37
C SER A 333 -7.93 -20.66 13.74
N PHE A 334 -7.24 -19.67 14.27
CA PHE A 334 -7.48 -19.08 15.59
C PHE A 334 -7.62 -17.56 15.49
N ASP A 335 -8.52 -16.99 16.32
CA ASP A 335 -8.57 -15.54 16.52
C ASP A 335 -7.24 -15.07 17.10
N PHE A 336 -6.58 -14.13 16.45
CA PHE A 336 -5.26 -13.67 16.84
C PHE A 336 -5.31 -12.25 17.42
N ASP A 337 -4.76 -12.09 18.62
CA ASP A 337 -4.55 -10.79 19.26
C ASP A 337 -3.07 -10.61 19.57
N LEU A 338 -2.41 -9.85 18.69
CA LEU A 338 -0.97 -9.60 18.79
C LEU A 338 -0.59 -8.93 20.12
N VAL A 339 -1.43 -8.01 20.60
CA VAL A 339 -1.14 -7.26 21.84
C VAL A 339 -1.25 -8.18 23.05
N ASP A 340 -2.26 -9.04 23.11
CA ASP A 340 -2.45 -9.99 24.20
C ASP A 340 -1.31 -11.03 24.23
N VAL A 341 -0.92 -11.58 23.07
CA VAL A 341 0.25 -12.48 22.97
C VAL A 341 1.52 -11.79 23.45
N ALA A 342 1.78 -10.58 22.97
CA ALA A 342 2.97 -9.83 23.35
C ALA A 342 3.03 -9.57 24.86
N GLN A 343 1.92 -9.17 25.47
CA GLN A 343 1.83 -8.92 26.92
C GLN A 343 2.04 -10.19 27.74
N ARG A 344 1.34 -11.30 27.40
CA ARG A 344 1.43 -12.57 28.15
C ARG A 344 2.82 -13.17 28.18
N PHE A 345 3.56 -13.02 27.08
CA PHE A 345 4.90 -13.62 26.96
C PHE A 345 6.03 -12.60 27.11
N SER A 346 5.72 -11.37 27.55
CA SER A 346 6.70 -10.28 27.73
C SER A 346 7.56 -10.05 26.50
N LEU A 347 6.90 -9.98 25.34
CA LEU A 347 7.50 -9.74 24.03
C LEU A 347 7.20 -8.31 23.56
N ASP A 348 8.09 -7.73 22.76
CA ASP A 348 7.80 -6.47 22.07
C ASP A 348 6.79 -6.72 20.92
N PRO A 349 5.65 -6.00 20.87
CA PRO A 349 4.66 -6.17 19.81
C PRO A 349 5.21 -6.00 18.39
N MET A 350 6.20 -5.12 18.20
CA MET A 350 6.84 -4.90 16.91
C MET A 350 7.65 -6.13 16.47
N LEU A 351 8.39 -6.72 17.41
CA LEU A 351 9.14 -7.96 17.16
C LEU A 351 8.22 -9.15 16.91
N VAL A 352 7.10 -9.25 17.64
CA VAL A 352 6.07 -10.29 17.38
C VAL A 352 5.53 -10.15 15.96
N HIS A 353 5.17 -8.95 15.55
CA HIS A 353 4.68 -8.69 14.19
C HIS A 353 5.71 -9.07 13.12
N ALA A 354 6.97 -8.66 13.31
CA ALA A 354 8.06 -8.96 12.38
C ALA A 354 8.34 -10.47 12.29
N ALA A 355 8.38 -11.17 13.43
CA ALA A 355 8.57 -12.62 13.47
C ALA A 355 7.42 -13.35 12.77
N LEU A 356 6.17 -12.93 12.97
CA LEU A 356 5.01 -13.48 12.28
C LEU A 356 5.13 -13.33 10.76
N LYS A 357 5.59 -12.18 10.27
CA LYS A 357 5.82 -11.97 8.84
C LYS A 357 6.87 -12.93 8.26
N VAL A 358 7.93 -13.22 8.99
CA VAL A 358 8.92 -14.21 8.57
C VAL A 358 8.30 -15.60 8.53
N LEU A 359 7.58 -16.00 9.59
CA LEU A 359 6.93 -17.32 9.69
C LEU A 359 5.83 -17.50 8.63
N GLU A 360 5.09 -16.45 8.29
CA GLU A 360 4.09 -16.45 7.20
C GLU A 360 4.78 -16.69 5.86
N GLN A 361 5.87 -15.97 5.60
CA GLN A 361 6.62 -16.08 4.34
C GLN A 361 7.33 -17.43 4.17
N ASP A 362 7.66 -18.09 5.28
CA ASP A 362 8.22 -19.45 5.27
C ASP A 362 7.14 -20.54 5.30
N GLY A 363 5.85 -20.13 5.25
CA GLY A 363 4.71 -21.05 5.14
C GLY A 363 4.39 -21.81 6.43
N TRP A 364 4.70 -21.23 7.59
CA TRP A 364 4.27 -21.77 8.88
C TRP A 364 2.87 -21.30 9.24
N PHE A 365 2.57 -20.04 8.97
CA PHE A 365 1.30 -19.41 9.25
C PHE A 365 0.73 -18.72 8.02
N ALA A 366 -0.59 -18.54 8.00
CA ALA A 366 -1.26 -17.54 7.21
C ALA A 366 -1.95 -16.57 8.17
N LEU A 367 -1.68 -15.26 8.00
CA LEU A 367 -2.32 -14.22 8.78
C LEU A 367 -3.29 -13.46 7.88
N THR A 368 -4.58 -13.48 8.23
CA THR A 368 -5.56 -12.64 7.53
C THR A 368 -5.58 -11.24 8.16
N GLU A 369 -5.79 -10.21 7.34
CA GLU A 369 -6.22 -8.92 7.86
C GLU A 369 -7.58 -9.09 8.53
N SER A 370 -7.96 -8.16 9.44
CA SER A 370 -9.27 -8.19 10.12
C SER A 370 -10.38 -8.35 9.09
N VAL A 371 -10.88 -9.55 8.93
CA VAL A 371 -12.02 -9.86 8.06
C VAL A 371 -13.22 -10.04 8.94
N PHE A 372 -14.25 -9.28 8.69
CA PHE A 372 -15.54 -9.53 9.30
C PHE A 372 -15.99 -10.94 8.92
N SER A 373 -15.89 -11.88 9.87
CA SER A 373 -16.46 -13.21 9.78
C SER A 373 -17.78 -13.21 10.52
N PRO A 374 -18.92 -13.36 9.82
CA PRO A 374 -20.22 -13.46 10.49
C PRO A 374 -20.26 -14.72 11.35
N SER A 375 -21.10 -14.70 12.38
CA SER A 375 -21.36 -15.89 13.18
C SER A 375 -21.88 -17.03 12.31
N THR A 376 -21.42 -18.25 12.58
CA THR A 376 -21.89 -19.46 11.90
C THR A 376 -22.36 -20.50 12.90
N LEU A 377 -23.35 -21.27 12.48
CA LEU A 377 -23.90 -22.38 13.24
C LEU A 377 -24.06 -23.60 12.32
N GLN A 378 -23.61 -24.77 12.78
CA GLN A 378 -23.83 -26.04 12.11
C GLN A 378 -24.20 -27.10 13.13
N SER A 379 -25.23 -27.92 12.85
CA SER A 379 -25.57 -29.02 13.71
C SER A 379 -24.52 -30.13 13.62
N ARG A 380 -24.17 -30.70 14.78
CA ARG A 380 -23.28 -31.87 14.89
C ARG A 380 -24.06 -33.16 15.08
N ILE A 381 -25.37 -33.03 15.29
CA ILE A 381 -26.31 -34.15 15.50
C ILE A 381 -27.45 -34.07 14.49
N SER A 382 -28.13 -35.16 14.26
CA SER A 382 -29.28 -35.26 13.34
C SER A 382 -30.51 -34.48 13.83
N ALA A 383 -31.48 -34.27 12.97
CA ALA A 383 -32.72 -33.63 13.31
C ALA A 383 -33.52 -34.43 14.37
N GLU A 384 -33.42 -35.75 14.31
CA GLU A 384 -34.06 -36.65 15.28
C GLU A 384 -33.41 -36.53 16.66
N GLU A 385 -32.09 -36.52 16.71
CA GLU A 385 -31.33 -36.33 17.95
C GLU A 385 -31.54 -34.94 18.57
N ILE A 386 -31.72 -33.88 17.76
CA ILE A 386 -32.10 -32.55 18.28
C ILE A 386 -33.46 -32.60 18.95
N TYR A 387 -34.41 -33.33 18.38
CA TYR A 387 -35.73 -33.48 19.01
C TYR A 387 -35.65 -34.20 20.39
N ASP A 388 -34.88 -35.27 20.48
CA ASP A 388 -34.63 -35.95 21.73
C ASP A 388 -33.89 -35.07 22.74
N PHE A 389 -32.96 -34.26 22.25
CA PHE A 389 -32.21 -33.31 23.07
C PHE A 389 -33.12 -32.20 23.63
N GLN A 390 -34.09 -31.72 22.85
CA GLN A 390 -35.10 -30.74 23.30
C GLN A 390 -35.97 -31.30 24.44
N LEU A 391 -36.39 -32.56 24.35
CA LEU A 391 -37.19 -33.20 25.40
C LEU A 391 -36.40 -33.32 26.73
N LYS A 392 -35.10 -33.51 26.66
CA LYS A 392 -34.21 -33.61 27.84
C LYS A 392 -33.83 -32.23 28.42
N ASN A 393 -33.93 -31.16 27.64
CA ASN A 393 -33.51 -29.79 28.00
C ASN A 393 -34.62 -28.78 27.68
N PRO A 394 -35.78 -28.81 28.37
CA PRO A 394 -36.93 -27.96 28.03
C PRO A 394 -36.63 -26.46 28.16
N GLU A 395 -35.69 -26.06 29.01
CA GLU A 395 -35.26 -24.66 29.16
C GLU A 395 -34.52 -24.11 27.95
N LYS A 396 -33.99 -24.96 27.09
CA LYS A 396 -33.29 -24.60 25.83
C LYS A 396 -34.16 -24.76 24.59
N GLU A 397 -35.32 -25.40 24.71
CA GLU A 397 -36.25 -25.72 23.62
C GLU A 397 -36.59 -24.49 22.77
N ARG A 398 -36.86 -23.35 23.44
CA ARG A 398 -37.20 -22.09 22.77
C ARG A 398 -36.11 -21.62 21.81
N VAL A 399 -34.85 -21.69 22.23
CA VAL A 399 -33.70 -21.26 21.41
C VAL A 399 -33.44 -22.26 20.29
N LEU A 400 -33.50 -23.56 20.54
CA LEU A 400 -33.34 -24.60 19.53
C LEU A 400 -34.40 -24.49 18.44
N LYS A 401 -35.67 -24.32 18.79
CA LYS A 401 -36.76 -24.08 17.83
C LYS A 401 -36.57 -22.76 17.07
N GLY A 402 -36.06 -21.72 17.73
CA GLY A 402 -35.74 -20.44 17.10
C GLY A 402 -34.64 -20.57 16.06
N ILE A 403 -33.58 -21.30 16.38
CA ILE A 403 -32.46 -21.61 15.44
C ILE A 403 -33.00 -22.32 14.21
N LEU A 404 -33.74 -23.41 14.38
CA LEU A 404 -34.26 -24.21 13.26
C LEU A 404 -35.27 -23.42 12.40
N ARG A 405 -36.05 -22.53 12.98
CA ARG A 405 -37.00 -21.67 12.25
C ARG A 405 -36.27 -20.57 11.46
N LEU A 406 -35.22 -19.99 12.03
CA LEU A 406 -34.49 -18.89 11.42
C LEU A 406 -33.54 -19.37 10.33
N LEU A 407 -32.85 -20.50 10.56
CA LEU A 407 -31.77 -21.00 9.69
C LEU A 407 -32.22 -22.13 8.76
N GLY A 408 -33.37 -22.75 9.04
CA GLY A 408 -33.91 -23.85 8.25
C GLY A 408 -33.05 -25.11 8.28
N GLY A 409 -33.28 -26.00 7.34
CA GLY A 409 -32.57 -27.28 7.24
C GLY A 409 -31.11 -27.19 6.83
N THR A 410 -30.67 -26.05 6.31
CA THR A 410 -29.25 -25.84 5.89
C THR A 410 -28.27 -26.00 7.03
N VAL A 411 -28.68 -25.73 8.27
CA VAL A 411 -27.86 -25.87 9.48
C VAL A 411 -27.38 -27.31 9.73
N PHE A 412 -28.03 -28.31 9.16
CA PHE A 412 -27.63 -29.71 9.30
C PHE A 412 -26.52 -30.12 8.31
N SER A 413 -26.48 -29.49 7.17
CA SER A 413 -25.54 -29.87 6.09
C SER A 413 -24.31 -28.97 6.01
N ASN A 414 -24.46 -27.66 6.32
CA ASN A 414 -23.39 -26.70 6.13
C ASN A 414 -23.34 -25.68 7.27
N PRO A 415 -22.15 -25.07 7.56
CA PRO A 415 -22.07 -23.91 8.43
C PRO A 415 -22.96 -22.79 7.88
N THR A 416 -24.02 -22.47 8.58
CA THR A 416 -25.02 -21.46 8.18
C THR A 416 -24.75 -20.15 8.90
N THR A 417 -24.62 -19.06 8.15
CA THR A 417 -24.39 -17.72 8.72
C THR A 417 -25.65 -17.17 9.33
N PHE A 418 -25.53 -16.52 10.49
CA PHE A 418 -26.64 -15.86 11.19
C PHE A 418 -26.14 -14.66 12.01
N SER A 419 -27.09 -13.96 12.62
CA SER A 419 -26.80 -12.88 13.57
C SER A 419 -27.47 -13.20 14.91
N GLU A 420 -26.67 -13.18 15.97
CA GLU A 420 -27.16 -13.36 17.34
C GLU A 420 -28.23 -12.30 17.69
N GLN A 421 -28.04 -11.07 17.19
CA GLN A 421 -28.98 -9.98 17.38
C GLN A 421 -30.33 -10.26 16.70
N GLN A 422 -30.33 -10.83 15.50
CA GLN A 422 -31.55 -11.24 14.81
C GLN A 422 -32.26 -12.36 15.56
N LEU A 423 -31.50 -13.35 16.05
CA LEU A 423 -32.03 -14.45 16.84
C LEU A 423 -32.62 -13.95 18.19
N ALA A 424 -31.91 -13.04 18.87
CA ALA A 424 -32.33 -12.39 20.09
C ALA A 424 -33.65 -11.60 19.89
N THR A 425 -33.71 -10.82 18.81
CA THR A 425 -34.93 -10.06 18.46
C THR A 425 -36.10 -10.99 18.13
N PHE A 426 -35.86 -12.04 17.34
CA PHE A 426 -36.88 -13.03 16.97
C PHE A 426 -37.46 -13.76 18.18
N LEU A 427 -36.58 -14.11 19.12
CA LEU A 427 -36.98 -14.81 20.34
C LEU A 427 -37.44 -13.88 21.47
N LYS A 428 -37.29 -12.58 21.32
CA LYS A 428 -37.51 -11.57 22.38
C LYS A 428 -36.76 -11.93 23.66
N MET A 429 -35.47 -12.23 23.51
CA MET A 429 -34.56 -12.60 24.61
C MET A 429 -33.34 -11.66 24.60
N PRO A 430 -32.70 -11.42 25.76
CA PRO A 430 -31.46 -10.65 25.81
C PRO A 430 -30.34 -11.31 25.00
N LEU A 431 -29.57 -10.50 24.28
CA LEU A 431 -28.44 -10.98 23.47
C LEU A 431 -27.44 -11.81 24.30
N SER A 432 -27.11 -11.35 25.50
CA SER A 432 -26.20 -12.05 26.42
C SER A 432 -26.66 -13.44 26.84
N GLU A 433 -27.97 -13.66 26.89
CA GLU A 433 -28.56 -14.96 27.19
C GLU A 433 -28.49 -15.89 25.99
N ILE A 434 -28.78 -15.38 24.79
CA ILE A 434 -28.60 -16.12 23.53
C ILE A 434 -27.17 -16.59 23.36
N GLU A 435 -26.18 -15.69 23.55
CA GLU A 435 -24.77 -16.04 23.45
C GLU A 435 -24.38 -17.15 24.46
N LYS A 436 -24.81 -17.06 25.70
CA LYS A 436 -24.56 -18.10 26.71
C LYS A 436 -25.12 -19.46 26.29
N ILE A 437 -26.33 -19.49 25.74
CA ILE A 437 -26.95 -20.73 25.27
C ILE A 437 -26.22 -21.28 24.05
N LEU A 438 -25.84 -20.46 23.11
CA LEU A 438 -25.06 -20.89 21.93
C LEU A 438 -23.69 -21.49 22.31
N HIS A 439 -22.99 -20.87 23.26
CA HIS A 439 -21.74 -21.43 23.80
C HIS A 439 -21.96 -22.74 24.54
N TRP A 440 -23.07 -22.84 25.30
CA TRP A 440 -23.41 -24.07 25.97
C TRP A 440 -23.76 -25.20 24.98
N LEU A 441 -24.51 -24.90 23.91
CA LEU A 441 -24.82 -25.87 22.85
C LEU A 441 -23.54 -26.34 22.11
N HIS A 442 -22.57 -25.45 21.93
CA HIS A 442 -21.28 -25.79 21.39
C HIS A 442 -20.50 -26.73 22.31
N ALA A 443 -20.41 -26.41 23.60
CA ALA A 443 -19.70 -27.21 24.58
C ALA A 443 -20.32 -28.62 24.73
N ASN A 444 -21.63 -28.76 24.55
CA ASN A 444 -22.33 -30.04 24.58
C ASN A 444 -22.37 -30.77 23.22
N GLN A 445 -21.60 -30.33 22.24
CA GLN A 445 -21.47 -30.97 20.92
C GLN A 445 -22.77 -31.06 20.11
N VAL A 446 -23.77 -30.22 20.43
CA VAL A 446 -25.07 -30.17 19.72
C VAL A 446 -24.90 -29.36 18.43
N PHE A 447 -24.24 -28.21 18.54
CA PHE A 447 -23.93 -27.36 17.43
C PHE A 447 -22.46 -26.94 17.43
N GLU A 448 -21.85 -26.82 16.26
CA GLU A 448 -20.63 -26.06 16.09
C GLU A 448 -21.02 -24.60 15.96
N TYR A 449 -20.80 -23.80 17.01
CA TYR A 449 -21.00 -22.36 17.01
C TYR A 449 -19.68 -21.64 16.92
N ARG A 450 -19.53 -20.81 15.88
CA ARG A 450 -18.42 -19.86 15.76
C ARG A 450 -19.01 -18.47 15.85
N LYS A 451 -18.60 -17.75 16.89
CA LYS A 451 -19.03 -16.37 17.10
C LYS A 451 -18.40 -15.46 16.05
N ARG A 452 -19.14 -14.45 15.63
CA ARG A 452 -18.63 -13.33 14.83
C ARG A 452 -17.30 -12.83 15.38
N SER A 453 -16.31 -12.71 14.52
CA SER A 453 -15.01 -12.18 14.85
C SER A 453 -14.65 -11.03 13.90
N ASP A 454 -14.17 -9.94 14.49
CA ASP A 454 -13.55 -8.81 13.77
C ASP A 454 -12.01 -8.87 13.93
N LYS A 455 -11.49 -9.94 14.55
CA LYS A 455 -10.05 -10.13 14.78
C LYS A 455 -9.38 -10.76 13.58
N PRO A 456 -8.09 -10.44 13.34
CA PRO A 456 -7.26 -11.21 12.43
C PRO A 456 -7.30 -12.71 12.77
N GLN A 457 -7.20 -13.57 11.76
CA GLN A 457 -7.11 -15.01 11.95
C GLN A 457 -5.68 -15.46 11.67
N LEU A 458 -5.14 -16.26 12.58
CA LEU A 458 -3.88 -16.98 12.39
C LEU A 458 -4.19 -18.44 12.05
N THR A 459 -3.83 -18.88 10.85
CA THR A 459 -4.00 -20.27 10.40
C THR A 459 -2.65 -20.98 10.39
N PHE A 460 -2.55 -22.13 11.02
CA PHE A 460 -1.37 -22.98 10.93
C PHE A 460 -1.39 -23.73 9.59
N LEU A 461 -0.36 -23.51 8.76
CA LEU A 461 -0.23 -24.17 7.45
C LEU A 461 0.53 -25.50 7.53
N ARG A 462 1.20 -25.73 8.64
CA ARG A 462 1.96 -26.95 8.95
C ARG A 462 1.64 -27.40 10.37
N PRO A 463 1.84 -28.70 10.69
CA PRO A 463 1.72 -29.19 12.06
C PRO A 463 2.66 -28.42 13.00
N ARG A 464 2.25 -28.21 14.25
CA ARG A 464 3.12 -27.60 15.26
C ARG A 464 4.41 -28.42 15.41
N GLU A 465 5.54 -27.73 15.26
CA GLU A 465 6.87 -28.27 15.55
C GLU A 465 7.42 -27.77 16.90
N SER A 466 8.39 -28.49 17.46
CA SER A 466 9.18 -27.96 18.57
C SER A 466 10.04 -26.79 18.08
N GLN A 467 10.18 -25.75 18.92
CA GLN A 467 10.94 -24.54 18.57
C GLN A 467 12.37 -24.82 18.10
N ASN A 468 12.99 -25.91 18.57
CA ASN A 468 14.36 -26.30 18.20
C ASN A 468 14.46 -26.89 16.79
N TYR A 469 13.36 -27.48 16.31
CA TYR A 469 13.25 -28.09 14.99
C TYR A 469 12.51 -27.19 14.00
N LEU A 470 12.10 -26.00 14.44
CA LEU A 470 11.48 -25.02 13.55
C LEU A 470 12.45 -24.67 12.43
N ASP A 471 12.13 -25.14 11.22
CA ASP A 471 12.91 -24.86 10.02
C ASP A 471 12.57 -23.47 9.49
N ILE A 472 13.58 -22.58 9.50
CA ILE A 472 13.51 -21.24 8.94
C ILE A 472 14.56 -21.18 7.84
N ASP A 473 14.12 -20.89 6.62
CA ASP A 473 15.03 -20.76 5.48
C ASP A 473 15.96 -19.54 5.67
N ARG A 474 17.15 -19.82 6.22
CA ARG A 474 18.17 -18.80 6.47
C ARG A 474 18.60 -18.08 5.19
N THR A 475 18.71 -18.78 4.08
CA THR A 475 19.14 -18.20 2.80
C THR A 475 18.11 -17.19 2.33
N ARG A 476 16.83 -17.53 2.39
CA ARG A 476 15.71 -16.67 2.05
C ARG A 476 15.60 -15.50 3.03
N TYR A 477 15.79 -15.73 4.33
CA TYR A 477 15.76 -14.68 5.35
C TYR A 477 16.86 -13.64 5.13
N GLU A 478 18.13 -14.07 4.96
CA GLU A 478 19.27 -13.18 4.74
C GLU A 478 19.17 -12.44 3.39
N PHE A 479 18.66 -13.10 2.36
CA PHE A 479 18.39 -12.47 1.08
C PHE A 479 17.41 -11.30 1.24
N ARG A 480 16.27 -11.50 1.92
CA ARG A 480 15.27 -10.46 2.15
C ARG A 480 15.82 -9.32 2.99
N ARG A 481 16.55 -9.63 4.05
CA ARG A 481 17.21 -8.63 4.90
C ARG A 481 18.16 -7.74 4.08
N LYS A 482 19.01 -8.36 3.27
CA LYS A 482 19.94 -7.63 2.40
C LYS A 482 19.22 -6.77 1.37
N ARG A 483 18.17 -7.27 0.77
CA ARG A 483 17.35 -6.49 -0.19
C ARG A 483 16.67 -5.30 0.48
N HIS A 484 16.12 -5.49 1.66
CA HIS A 484 15.53 -4.38 2.41
C HIS A 484 16.58 -3.33 2.80
N GLU A 485 17.78 -3.76 3.20
CA GLU A 485 18.90 -2.86 3.49
C GLU A 485 19.31 -2.02 2.26
N ILE A 486 19.38 -2.63 1.09
CA ILE A 486 19.69 -1.91 -0.17
C ILE A 486 18.62 -0.85 -0.45
N ARG A 487 17.33 -1.18 -0.32
CA ARG A 487 16.22 -0.23 -0.52
C ARG A 487 16.24 0.91 0.48
N LEU A 488 16.49 0.59 1.73
CA LEU A 488 16.65 1.57 2.81
C LEU A 488 17.78 2.56 2.49
N LYS A 489 18.95 2.06 2.10
CA LYS A 489 20.09 2.89 1.71
C LYS A 489 19.73 3.79 0.52
N ALA A 490 19.09 3.26 -0.51
CA ALA A 490 18.66 4.04 -1.67
C ALA A 490 17.69 5.17 -1.27
N ALA A 491 16.74 4.92 -0.36
CA ALA A 491 15.81 5.95 0.12
C ALA A 491 16.52 7.04 0.93
N LEU A 492 17.49 6.67 1.78
CA LEU A 492 18.32 7.62 2.52
C LEU A 492 19.20 8.46 1.59
N GLU A 493 19.87 7.83 0.63
CA GLU A 493 20.70 8.51 -0.37
C GLU A 493 19.88 9.50 -1.20
N TYR A 494 18.66 9.12 -1.58
CA TYR A 494 17.75 10.02 -2.30
C TYR A 494 17.44 11.30 -1.52
N ALA A 495 17.24 11.19 -0.21
CA ALA A 495 16.94 12.33 0.63
C ALA A 495 18.16 13.22 0.92
N GLN A 496 19.37 12.62 0.99
CA GLN A 496 20.56 13.31 1.51
C GLN A 496 21.49 13.83 0.43
N THR A 497 21.53 13.22 -0.79
CA THR A 497 22.50 13.59 -1.81
C THR A 497 22.01 14.73 -2.71
N PRO A 498 22.88 15.67 -3.11
CA PRO A 498 22.53 16.78 -4.00
C PRO A 498 22.64 16.37 -5.50
N ILE A 499 21.98 15.26 -5.85
CA ILE A 499 21.88 14.76 -7.22
C ILE A 499 20.46 15.05 -7.73
N CYS A 500 20.31 15.31 -9.05
CA CYS A 500 18.99 15.53 -9.65
C CYS A 500 18.01 14.43 -9.24
N ARG A 501 16.87 14.81 -8.65
CA ARG A 501 15.90 13.89 -8.05
C ARG A 501 15.32 12.91 -9.07
N SER A 502 14.90 13.41 -10.24
CA SER A 502 14.40 12.55 -11.32
C SER A 502 15.48 11.57 -11.79
N ARG A 503 16.73 12.05 -11.97
CA ARG A 503 17.85 11.20 -12.37
C ARG A 503 18.10 10.05 -11.39
N GLN A 504 18.06 10.31 -10.08
CA GLN A 504 18.21 9.26 -9.06
C GLN A 504 17.09 8.21 -9.14
N LEU A 505 15.82 8.65 -9.27
CA LEU A 505 14.68 7.74 -9.40
C LEU A 505 14.79 6.90 -10.67
N LEU A 506 15.02 7.52 -11.81
CA LEU A 506 15.12 6.84 -13.11
C LEU A 506 16.27 5.82 -13.12
N SER A 507 17.46 6.21 -12.58
CA SER A 507 18.59 5.29 -12.43
C SER A 507 18.27 4.11 -11.51
N TYR A 508 17.50 4.33 -10.45
CA TYR A 508 17.07 3.25 -9.55
C TYR A 508 16.21 2.20 -10.26
N PHE A 509 15.36 2.63 -11.21
CA PHE A 509 14.56 1.73 -12.06
C PHE A 509 15.29 1.20 -13.28
N GLY A 510 16.62 1.40 -13.37
CA GLY A 510 17.47 0.84 -14.42
C GLY A 510 17.47 1.61 -15.73
N GLN A 511 16.96 2.84 -15.77
CA GLN A 511 17.11 3.68 -16.97
C GLN A 511 18.55 4.20 -17.08
N THR A 512 19.08 4.18 -18.30
CA THR A 512 20.38 4.74 -18.69
C THR A 512 20.19 6.04 -19.48
N ASP A 513 21.25 6.78 -19.71
CA ASP A 513 21.26 8.01 -20.53
C ASP A 513 20.31 9.11 -20.04
N ILE A 514 20.21 9.27 -18.71
CA ILE A 514 19.31 10.21 -18.07
C ILE A 514 19.97 11.59 -17.95
N THR A 515 19.33 12.60 -18.51
CA THR A 515 19.71 14.00 -18.31
C THR A 515 19.11 14.58 -17.03
N ASN A 516 19.63 15.69 -16.55
CA ASN A 516 19.05 16.40 -15.42
C ASN A 516 17.69 16.99 -15.79
N CYS A 517 16.68 16.83 -14.93
CA CYS A 517 15.30 17.24 -15.24
C CYS A 517 15.09 18.76 -15.34
N GLY A 518 15.98 19.56 -14.76
CA GLY A 518 15.89 21.03 -14.79
C GLY A 518 14.80 21.66 -13.89
N VAL A 519 13.95 20.85 -13.21
CA VAL A 519 12.78 21.32 -12.45
C VAL A 519 12.75 20.89 -10.98
N CYS A 520 13.61 19.96 -10.55
CA CYS A 520 13.72 19.57 -9.15
C CYS A 520 14.50 20.63 -8.33
N ASP A 521 14.45 20.50 -7.00
CA ASP A 521 15.15 21.41 -6.07
C ASP A 521 16.63 21.57 -6.44
N VAL A 522 17.35 20.47 -6.62
CA VAL A 522 18.79 20.47 -6.95
C VAL A 522 19.08 21.15 -8.31
N CYS A 523 18.25 20.89 -9.31
CA CYS A 523 18.45 21.49 -10.63
C CYS A 523 18.14 23.00 -10.62
N VAL A 524 17.16 23.43 -9.85
CA VAL A 524 16.79 24.84 -9.71
C VAL A 524 17.87 25.59 -8.92
N GLU A 525 18.36 25.00 -7.80
CA GLU A 525 19.46 25.57 -7.03
C GLU A 525 20.73 25.73 -7.88
N LYS A 526 21.12 24.69 -8.66
CA LYS A 526 22.26 24.79 -9.60
C LYS A 526 22.08 25.82 -10.71
N LYS A 527 20.83 26.11 -11.12
CA LYS A 527 20.56 27.20 -12.07
C LYS A 527 20.64 28.59 -11.43
N GLN A 528 20.46 28.65 -10.11
CA GLN A 528 20.59 29.89 -9.33
C GLN A 528 22.04 30.15 -8.91
N ASP A 529 22.88 29.10 -8.87
CA ASP A 529 24.31 29.28 -8.70
C ASP A 529 24.85 30.04 -9.91
N VAL A 530 25.39 31.21 -9.62
CA VAL A 530 25.97 32.08 -10.65
C VAL A 530 27.17 31.35 -11.30
N SER A 531 27.16 31.15 -12.62
CA SER A 531 28.27 30.51 -13.30
C SER A 531 29.57 31.31 -13.07
N THR A 532 30.74 30.66 -13.11
CA THR A 532 32.02 31.32 -12.91
C THR A 532 32.18 32.54 -13.84
N ASP A 533 31.75 32.41 -15.10
CA ASP A 533 31.75 33.50 -16.08
C ASP A 533 30.79 34.64 -15.72
N GLU A 534 29.67 34.29 -15.13
CA GLU A 534 28.66 35.26 -14.69
C GLU A 534 29.07 35.94 -13.37
N ILE A 535 29.74 35.22 -12.46
CA ILE A 535 30.41 35.79 -11.29
C ILE A 535 31.41 36.84 -11.72
N GLU A 536 32.27 36.48 -12.67
CA GLU A 536 33.32 37.35 -13.17
C GLU A 536 32.77 38.61 -13.87
N ARG A 537 31.69 38.44 -14.65
CA ARG A 537 30.96 39.58 -15.27
C ARG A 537 30.36 40.52 -14.24
N ILE A 538 29.67 39.97 -13.23
CA ILE A 538 29.03 40.74 -12.16
C ILE A 538 30.11 41.41 -11.31
N GLU A 539 31.19 40.70 -10.96
CA GLU A 539 32.33 41.22 -10.22
C GLU A 539 33.01 42.39 -10.94
N ASN A 540 33.29 42.22 -12.23
CA ASN A 540 33.91 43.27 -13.04
C ASN A 540 33.00 44.51 -13.15
N LYS A 541 31.68 44.33 -13.28
CA LYS A 541 30.75 45.45 -13.33
C LYS A 541 30.64 46.13 -11.94
N ILE A 542 30.63 45.39 -10.83
CA ILE A 542 30.69 45.97 -9.47
C ILE A 542 31.98 46.75 -9.27
N LYS A 543 33.13 46.21 -9.69
CA LYS A 543 34.43 46.91 -9.64
C LYS A 543 34.42 48.21 -10.44
N LEU A 544 33.74 48.21 -11.59
CA LEU A 544 33.62 49.40 -12.43
C LEU A 544 32.73 50.48 -11.72
N LEU A 545 31.61 50.07 -11.17
CA LEU A 545 30.72 50.98 -10.45
C LEU A 545 31.40 51.60 -9.22
N LEU A 546 32.10 50.80 -8.43
CA LEU A 546 32.79 51.24 -7.21
C LEU A 546 34.11 52.01 -7.47
N ARG A 547 34.55 52.12 -8.73
CA ARG A 547 35.67 53.03 -9.09
C ARG A 547 35.30 54.51 -9.02
N TYR A 548 34.04 54.81 -9.26
CA TYR A 548 33.58 56.20 -9.37
C TYR A 548 32.75 56.62 -8.16
N GLU A 549 32.03 55.71 -7.52
CA GLU A 549 31.14 56.02 -6.41
C GLU A 549 31.12 54.91 -5.32
N THR A 550 30.91 55.30 -4.07
CA THR A 550 30.65 54.33 -3.00
C THR A 550 29.15 54.02 -2.94
N LEU A 551 28.76 52.77 -3.09
CA LEU A 551 27.37 52.33 -3.20
C LEU A 551 26.97 51.45 -2.04
N THR A 552 25.67 51.52 -1.64
CA THR A 552 25.04 50.54 -0.76
C THR A 552 24.73 49.26 -1.52
N LEU A 553 24.45 48.19 -0.77
CA LEU A 553 24.08 46.88 -1.35
C LEU A 553 22.84 47.01 -2.28
N HIS A 554 21.90 47.88 -1.91
CA HIS A 554 20.67 48.13 -2.64
C HIS A 554 20.95 48.83 -3.97
N GLU A 555 21.70 49.91 -3.91
CA GLU A 555 22.11 50.66 -5.12
C GLU A 555 22.95 49.80 -6.10
N MET A 556 23.82 48.96 -5.60
CA MET A 556 24.54 48.00 -6.45
C MET A 556 23.56 47.00 -7.11
N ALA A 557 22.61 46.44 -6.34
CA ALA A 557 21.65 45.48 -6.89
C ALA A 557 20.74 46.10 -7.95
N ASP A 558 20.28 47.31 -7.71
CA ASP A 558 19.41 48.07 -8.63
C ASP A 558 20.11 48.39 -9.98
N ALA A 559 21.41 48.62 -9.97
CA ALA A 559 22.21 48.85 -11.19
C ALA A 559 22.25 47.64 -12.16
N PHE A 560 21.80 46.44 -11.70
CA PHE A 560 21.73 45.22 -12.53
C PHE A 560 20.28 44.86 -12.91
N GLY A 561 19.27 45.51 -12.31
CA GLY A 561 17.86 45.25 -12.52
C GLY A 561 17.33 44.09 -11.68
N GLU A 562 16.00 44.04 -11.45
CA GLU A 562 15.37 43.10 -10.53
C GLU A 562 15.66 41.61 -10.79
N ARG A 563 15.84 41.20 -12.06
CA ARG A 563 16.11 39.81 -12.43
C ARG A 563 17.47 39.30 -11.98
N GLN A 564 18.44 40.17 -11.77
CA GLN A 564 19.82 39.79 -11.36
C GLN A 564 20.11 40.10 -9.90
N ARG A 565 19.17 40.67 -9.18
CA ARG A 565 19.33 41.14 -7.79
C ARG A 565 19.91 40.08 -6.86
N GLU A 566 19.36 38.86 -6.85
CA GLU A 566 19.84 37.77 -6.00
C GLU A 566 21.25 37.33 -6.35
N LYS A 567 21.59 37.28 -7.65
CA LYS A 567 22.92 36.93 -8.13
C LYS A 567 23.97 37.98 -7.72
N VAL A 568 23.60 39.27 -7.80
CA VAL A 568 24.48 40.37 -7.36
C VAL A 568 24.73 40.30 -5.84
N LEU A 569 23.71 39.97 -5.04
CA LEU A 569 23.86 39.78 -3.60
C LEU A 569 24.83 38.64 -3.26
N GLN A 570 24.78 37.53 -3.99
CA GLN A 570 25.69 36.39 -3.84
C GLN A 570 27.15 36.79 -4.21
N VAL A 571 27.34 37.47 -5.33
CA VAL A 571 28.65 37.90 -5.77
C VAL A 571 29.26 38.95 -4.83
N VAL A 572 28.46 39.89 -4.29
CA VAL A 572 28.94 40.84 -3.29
C VAL A 572 29.35 40.13 -2.00
N SER A 573 28.64 39.09 -1.59
CA SER A 573 29.04 38.28 -0.41
C SER A 573 30.37 37.55 -0.65
N LEU A 574 30.54 36.96 -1.82
CA LEU A 574 31.83 36.33 -2.22
C LEU A 574 32.97 37.34 -2.27
N MET A 575 32.73 38.54 -2.80
CA MET A 575 33.74 39.60 -2.84
C MET A 575 34.12 40.10 -1.43
N LEU A 576 33.18 40.10 -0.48
CA LEU A 576 33.47 40.42 0.93
C LEU A 576 34.31 39.33 1.58
N GLU A 577 33.92 38.05 1.42
CA GLU A 577 34.67 36.88 1.92
C GLU A 577 36.10 36.84 1.39
N ASN A 578 36.27 37.13 0.11
CA ASN A 578 37.56 37.22 -0.54
C ASN A 578 38.32 38.52 -0.25
N SER A 579 37.80 39.36 0.65
CA SER A 579 38.42 40.65 1.01
C SER A 579 38.65 41.61 -0.16
N LEU A 580 37.87 41.52 -1.22
CA LEU A 580 37.90 42.42 -2.38
C LEU A 580 37.07 43.69 -2.12
N LEU A 581 36.10 43.63 -1.20
CA LEU A 581 35.28 44.74 -0.77
C LEU A 581 35.43 45.02 0.73
N ILE A 582 35.24 46.26 1.10
CA ILE A 582 35.18 46.70 2.51
C ILE A 582 33.86 47.46 2.71
N ARG A 583 33.15 47.07 3.76
CA ARG A 583 31.95 47.78 4.20
C ARG A 583 32.30 48.91 5.15
N GLN A 584 31.95 50.13 4.81
CA GLN A 584 32.14 51.32 5.65
C GLN A 584 31.06 51.45 6.73
N LYS A 585 31.32 52.28 7.75
CA LYS A 585 30.38 52.53 8.86
C LYS A 585 29.00 53.13 8.41
N ASN A 586 28.97 53.80 7.27
CA ASN A 586 27.76 54.34 6.65
C ASN A 586 26.96 53.34 5.83
N GLY A 587 27.35 52.03 5.83
CA GLY A 587 26.69 50.95 5.09
C GLY A 587 27.07 50.86 3.60
N LYS A 588 27.92 51.77 3.09
CA LYS A 588 28.39 51.76 1.71
C LYS A 588 29.60 50.83 1.56
N PHE A 589 29.87 50.38 0.35
CA PHE A 589 30.98 49.51 -0.01
C PHE A 589 32.03 50.23 -0.84
N VAL A 590 33.28 49.84 -0.67
CA VAL A 590 34.42 50.32 -1.41
C VAL A 590 35.33 49.15 -1.80
N LEU A 591 36.02 49.28 -2.90
CA LEU A 591 37.05 48.32 -3.29
C LEU A 591 38.24 48.39 -2.33
N LYS A 592 38.77 47.27 -1.90
CA LYS A 592 40.04 47.21 -1.18
C LYS A 592 41.15 47.41 -2.23
N ILE A 593 41.78 48.59 -2.15
CA ILE A 593 42.95 48.89 -3.00
C ILE A 593 44.10 48.06 -2.45
N THR A 594 44.50 47.03 -3.18
CA THR A 594 45.79 46.36 -2.96
C THR A 594 46.86 47.26 -3.56
N PRO A 595 47.86 47.75 -2.80
CA PRO A 595 48.94 48.51 -3.39
C PRO A 595 49.68 47.67 -4.44
N PRO A 596 50.09 48.27 -5.57
CA PRO A 596 50.84 47.51 -6.57
C PRO A 596 52.16 47.02 -5.92
N VAL A 597 52.43 45.69 -6.19
CA VAL A 597 53.69 45.04 -5.78
C VAL A 597 54.81 45.57 -6.64
#